data_dd5e2a2c68b7311861fc61a8b6c62231
#
_entry.id   dd5e2a2c68b7311861fc61a8b6c62231
#
_cell.length_a   1.000
_cell.length_b   1.000
_cell.length_c   1.000
_cell.angle_alpha   90.00
_cell.angle_beta   90.00
_cell.angle_gamma   90.00
#
_symmetry.space_group_name_H-M   'P 1'
#
loop_
_entity.id
_entity.type
_entity.pdbx_description
1 polymer ?
#
loop_
_entity_poly.entity_id
_entity_poly.type
_entity_poly.pdbx_seq_one_letter_code
_entity_poly.pdbx_strand_id
1 'polypeptide(L)'
;GKRTTEAVGEWDKVTKMEDATPEDSVQLADALIRSGNWARAETVLNGIPPTHETFARYRLEAMVADSKEQWSRADSFYEIAVGLTTTPAAVMNNWGYSKLTRGDYPEAERLFGEAIRQDNTLFTAKNNLIMARAAQRDYTLPVMPMEQSERAQLLHTMALSAIKRGDVETGKGLLREAIDTHPQHFEAAVRSLRALENG
;
A
#
# COMPACT_ATOMS: atom_id res chain seq x y z
N GLY A 1 11.23 -5.21 -15.37
CA GLY A 1 11.29 -5.14 -16.82
C GLY A 1 12.59 -4.51 -17.32
N LYS A 2 12.74 -4.39 -18.62
CA LYS A 2 13.99 -3.89 -19.27
C LYS A 2 14.43 -2.52 -18.73
N ARG A 3 13.48 -1.57 -18.55
CA ARG A 3 13.76 -0.24 -17.99
C ARG A 3 14.31 -0.29 -16.56
N THR A 4 13.83 -1.22 -15.74
CA THR A 4 14.28 -1.39 -14.36
C THR A 4 15.71 -1.91 -14.31
N THR A 5 16.05 -2.86 -15.19
CA THR A 5 17.42 -3.40 -15.32
C THR A 5 18.39 -2.32 -15.82
N GLU A 6 17.97 -1.49 -16.78
CA GLU A 6 18.75 -0.36 -17.26
C GLU A 6 19.01 0.66 -16.14
N ALA A 7 17.99 0.98 -15.33
CA ALA A 7 18.13 1.88 -14.18
C ALA A 7 19.15 1.34 -13.16
N VAL A 8 19.12 0.06 -12.84
CA VAL A 8 20.11 -0.57 -11.95
C VAL A 8 21.52 -0.40 -12.52
N GLY A 9 21.71 -0.68 -13.80
CA GLY A 9 23.01 -0.54 -14.47
C GLY A 9 23.55 0.89 -14.42
N GLU A 10 22.71 1.88 -14.67
CA GLU A 10 23.09 3.30 -14.63
C GLU A 10 23.50 3.74 -13.21
N TRP A 11 22.70 3.43 -12.20
CA TRP A 11 23.00 3.78 -10.81
C TRP A 11 24.22 3.02 -10.27
N ASP A 12 24.43 1.78 -10.70
CA ASP A 12 25.61 1.00 -10.34
C ASP A 12 26.89 1.68 -10.81
N LYS A 13 26.88 2.25 -12.02
CA LYS A 13 28.01 3.05 -12.54
C LYS A 13 28.22 4.32 -11.71
N VAL A 14 27.15 5.07 -11.43
CA VAL A 14 27.22 6.32 -10.67
C VAL A 14 27.81 6.10 -9.28
N THR A 15 27.40 5.05 -8.57
CA THR A 15 27.88 4.76 -7.21
C THR A 15 29.35 4.36 -7.15
N LYS A 16 29.98 4.04 -8.28
CA LYS A 16 31.41 3.72 -8.39
C LYS A 16 32.28 4.91 -8.76
N MET A 17 31.69 6.07 -9.02
CA MET A 17 32.41 7.30 -9.35
C MET A 17 33.03 7.92 -8.08
N GLU A 18 34.14 8.68 -8.26
CA GLU A 18 34.83 9.33 -7.13
C GLU A 18 33.96 10.36 -6.39
N ASP A 19 33.05 11.02 -7.12
CA ASP A 19 32.14 12.03 -6.59
C ASP A 19 30.78 11.46 -6.17
N ALA A 20 30.65 10.15 -6.07
CA ALA A 20 29.42 9.49 -5.64
C ALA A 20 29.00 9.93 -4.23
N THR A 21 27.69 10.17 -4.07
CA THR A 21 27.09 10.60 -2.81
C THR A 21 26.29 9.45 -2.17
N PRO A 22 25.99 9.53 -0.86
CA PRO A 22 25.08 8.56 -0.23
C PRO A 22 23.71 8.51 -0.91
N GLU A 23 23.22 9.62 -1.45
CA GLU A 23 21.94 9.65 -2.19
C GLU A 23 22.00 8.80 -3.46
N ASP A 24 23.15 8.74 -4.14
CA ASP A 24 23.32 7.86 -5.29
C ASP A 24 23.13 6.39 -4.92
N SER A 25 23.60 5.98 -3.74
CA SER A 25 23.37 4.65 -3.19
C SER A 25 21.90 4.41 -2.86
N VAL A 26 21.20 5.42 -2.36
CA VAL A 26 19.74 5.34 -2.13
C VAL A 26 19.00 5.09 -3.45
N GLN A 27 19.38 5.79 -4.52
CA GLN A 27 18.79 5.59 -5.85
C GLN A 27 19.08 4.20 -6.41
N LEU A 28 20.30 3.69 -6.22
CA LEU A 28 20.63 2.32 -6.59
C LEU A 28 19.75 1.30 -5.83
N ALA A 29 19.60 1.48 -4.53
CA ALA A 29 18.74 0.62 -3.72
C ALA A 29 17.28 0.63 -4.20
N ASP A 30 16.74 1.80 -4.54
CA ASP A 30 15.39 1.93 -5.10
C ASP A 30 15.25 1.15 -6.42
N ALA A 31 16.19 1.30 -7.32
CA ALA A 31 16.21 0.56 -8.59
C ALA A 31 16.29 -0.95 -8.38
N LEU A 32 17.10 -1.40 -7.42
CA LEU A 32 17.22 -2.82 -7.05
C LEU A 32 15.91 -3.39 -6.50
N ILE A 33 15.22 -2.65 -5.64
CA ILE A 33 13.91 -3.03 -5.12
C ILE A 33 12.89 -3.17 -6.24
N ARG A 34 12.84 -2.20 -7.16
CA ARG A 34 11.95 -2.24 -8.32
C ARG A 34 12.23 -3.41 -9.26
N SER A 35 13.47 -3.89 -9.30
CA SER A 35 13.86 -5.08 -10.08
C SER A 35 13.67 -6.39 -9.31
N GLY A 36 13.23 -6.32 -8.05
CA GLY A 36 13.04 -7.49 -7.20
C GLY A 36 14.32 -8.03 -6.56
N ASN A 37 15.43 -7.30 -6.64
CA ASN A 37 16.71 -7.71 -6.05
C ASN A 37 16.85 -7.19 -4.62
N TRP A 38 16.04 -7.75 -3.72
CA TRP A 38 15.94 -7.33 -2.32
C TRP A 38 17.24 -7.53 -1.54
N ALA A 39 17.93 -8.63 -1.77
CA ALA A 39 19.17 -8.95 -1.04
C ALA A 39 20.27 -7.92 -1.34
N ARG A 40 20.45 -7.57 -2.61
CA ARG A 40 21.44 -6.57 -3.00
C ARG A 40 21.05 -5.17 -2.54
N ALA A 41 19.74 -4.83 -2.59
CA ALA A 41 19.23 -3.57 -2.07
C ALA A 41 19.57 -3.40 -0.58
N GLU A 42 19.38 -4.43 0.24
CA GLU A 42 19.76 -4.43 1.64
C GLU A 42 21.26 -4.17 1.83
N THR A 43 22.11 -4.85 1.07
CA THR A 43 23.55 -4.65 1.13
C THR A 43 23.95 -3.21 0.82
N VAL A 44 23.34 -2.61 -0.22
CA VAL A 44 23.58 -1.23 -0.60
C VAL A 44 23.14 -0.27 0.52
N LEU A 45 21.94 -0.46 1.08
CA LEU A 45 21.43 0.36 2.17
C LEU A 45 22.30 0.26 3.42
N ASN A 46 22.78 -0.93 3.77
CA ASN A 46 23.69 -1.13 4.90
C ASN A 46 25.04 -0.42 4.74
N GLY A 47 25.46 -0.13 3.52
CA GLY A 47 26.67 0.63 3.22
C GLY A 47 26.51 2.15 3.31
N ILE A 48 25.27 2.66 3.47
CA ILE A 48 25.02 4.10 3.57
C ILE A 48 25.39 4.59 4.97
N PRO A 49 26.11 5.72 5.10
CA PRO A 49 26.49 6.25 6.41
C PRO A 49 25.28 6.50 7.32
N PRO A 50 25.36 6.20 8.63
CA PRO A 50 24.25 6.45 9.57
C PRO A 50 23.79 7.90 9.64
N THR A 51 24.65 8.83 9.27
CA THR A 51 24.36 10.28 9.25
C THR A 51 23.46 10.70 8.10
N HIS A 52 23.27 9.85 7.09
CA HIS A 52 22.39 10.13 5.95
C HIS A 52 20.95 9.75 6.29
N GLU A 53 20.29 10.59 7.06
CA GLU A 53 18.94 10.39 7.58
C GLU A 53 17.91 11.09 6.69
N THR A 54 17.52 10.43 5.58
CA THR A 54 16.55 10.96 4.62
C THR A 54 15.29 10.12 4.56
N PHE A 55 14.19 10.76 4.19
CA PHE A 55 12.92 10.07 3.95
C PHE A 55 13.07 8.93 2.92
N ALA A 56 13.73 9.22 1.79
CA ALA A 56 13.93 8.23 0.73
C ALA A 56 14.65 6.98 1.24
N ARG A 57 15.71 7.16 2.01
CA ARG A 57 16.44 6.04 2.61
C ARG A 57 15.57 5.20 3.53
N TYR A 58 14.92 5.83 4.50
CA TYR A 58 14.15 5.08 5.52
C TYR A 58 12.90 4.44 4.96
N ARG A 59 12.29 5.02 3.94
CA ARG A 59 11.22 4.38 3.18
C ARG A 59 11.67 3.04 2.58
N LEU A 60 12.85 3.03 1.98
CA LEU A 60 13.43 1.82 1.38
C LEU A 60 13.87 0.80 2.44
N GLU A 61 14.45 1.26 3.55
CA GLU A 61 14.79 0.39 4.69
C GLU A 61 13.55 -0.32 5.23
N ALA A 62 12.43 0.39 5.34
CA ALA A 62 11.17 -0.19 5.77
C ALA A 62 10.67 -1.26 4.79
N MET A 63 10.74 -0.99 3.49
CA MET A 63 10.32 -1.92 2.45
C MET A 63 11.16 -3.21 2.47
N VAL A 64 12.46 -3.09 2.66
CA VAL A 64 13.37 -4.26 2.76
C VAL A 64 13.04 -5.08 4.01
N ALA A 65 12.84 -4.43 5.16
CA ALA A 65 12.46 -5.11 6.39
C ALA A 65 11.11 -5.85 6.24
N ASP A 66 10.13 -5.22 5.59
CA ASP A 66 8.84 -5.86 5.26
C ASP A 66 9.03 -7.11 4.39
N SER A 67 9.86 -7.03 3.37
CA SER A 67 10.13 -8.16 2.47
C SER A 67 10.72 -9.37 3.19
N LYS A 68 11.34 -9.15 4.34
CA LYS A 68 11.96 -10.16 5.19
C LYS A 68 11.11 -10.52 6.42
N GLU A 69 9.90 -9.97 6.50
CA GLU A 69 9.00 -10.14 7.65
C GLU A 69 9.62 -9.73 8.99
N GLN A 70 10.55 -8.79 8.95
CA GLN A 70 11.16 -8.20 10.14
C GLN A 70 10.29 -7.05 10.65
N TRP A 71 9.15 -7.39 11.23
CA TRP A 71 8.06 -6.46 11.51
C TRP A 71 8.44 -5.31 12.44
N SER A 72 9.12 -5.58 13.55
CA SER A 72 9.56 -4.54 14.48
C SER A 72 10.52 -3.55 13.82
N ARG A 73 11.41 -4.07 12.99
CA ARG A 73 12.37 -3.26 12.24
C ARG A 73 11.67 -2.42 11.17
N ALA A 74 10.72 -3.02 10.45
CA ALA A 74 9.90 -2.30 9.49
C ALA A 74 9.14 -1.15 10.16
N ASP A 75 8.49 -1.40 11.28
CA ASP A 75 7.76 -0.38 12.03
C ASP A 75 8.65 0.79 12.44
N SER A 76 9.85 0.50 12.95
CA SER A 76 10.81 1.54 13.34
C SER A 76 11.20 2.42 12.16
N PHE A 77 11.47 1.82 11.00
CA PHE A 77 11.83 2.56 9.80
C PHE A 77 10.65 3.37 9.23
N TYR A 78 9.44 2.80 9.24
CA TYR A 78 8.25 3.56 8.83
C TYR A 78 8.01 4.76 9.73
N GLU A 79 8.13 4.61 11.04
CA GLU A 79 7.97 5.71 11.99
C GLU A 79 8.96 6.84 11.72
N ILE A 80 10.22 6.51 11.50
CA ILE A 80 11.26 7.50 11.14
C ILE A 80 10.91 8.18 9.81
N ALA A 81 10.54 7.41 8.79
CA ALA A 81 10.19 7.96 7.48
C ALA A 81 9.01 8.93 7.56
N VAL A 82 7.97 8.59 8.31
CA VAL A 82 6.82 9.49 8.54
C VAL A 82 7.26 10.83 9.12
N GLY A 83 8.20 10.82 10.06
CA GLY A 83 8.73 12.03 10.68
C GLY A 83 9.62 12.89 9.78
N LEU A 84 10.11 12.35 8.68
CA LEU A 84 11.03 13.00 7.75
C LEU A 84 10.37 13.61 6.51
N THR A 85 9.05 13.55 6.40
CA THR A 85 8.31 14.09 5.26
C THR A 85 7.19 15.02 5.71
N THR A 86 6.89 16.03 4.90
CA THR A 86 5.73 16.90 5.09
C THR A 86 4.47 16.37 4.41
N THR A 87 4.60 15.30 3.62
CA THR A 87 3.50 14.65 2.88
C THR A 87 3.46 13.15 3.20
N PRO A 88 3.07 12.77 4.44
CA PRO A 88 3.24 11.40 4.92
C PRO A 88 2.16 10.41 4.46
N ALA A 89 1.14 10.84 3.71
CA ALA A 89 -0.01 10.00 3.38
C ALA A 89 0.39 8.68 2.69
N ALA A 90 1.26 8.74 1.68
CA ALA A 90 1.66 7.54 0.94
C ALA A 90 2.46 6.55 1.80
N VAL A 91 3.39 7.04 2.63
CA VAL A 91 4.17 6.16 3.51
C VAL A 91 3.33 5.60 4.65
N MET A 92 2.37 6.35 5.17
CA MET A 92 1.40 5.85 6.15
C MET A 92 0.54 4.75 5.55
N ASN A 93 0.11 4.91 4.31
CA ASN A 93 -0.61 3.87 3.57
C ASN A 93 0.23 2.60 3.42
N ASN A 94 1.50 2.74 3.07
CA ASN A 94 2.42 1.60 2.95
C ASN A 94 2.63 0.90 4.31
N TRP A 95 2.77 1.66 5.37
CA TRP A 95 2.88 1.12 6.73
C TRP A 95 1.59 0.39 7.15
N GLY A 96 0.44 0.99 6.86
CA GLY A 96 -0.85 0.35 7.08
C GLY A 96 -0.99 -0.96 6.31
N TYR A 97 -0.50 -1.01 5.07
CA TYR A 97 -0.48 -2.23 4.27
C TYR A 97 0.42 -3.31 4.88
N SER A 98 1.57 -2.93 5.44
CA SER A 98 2.42 -3.85 6.21
C SER A 98 1.64 -4.46 7.38
N LYS A 99 0.91 -3.63 8.16
CA LYS A 99 0.05 -4.09 9.25
C LYS A 99 -1.07 -5.03 8.76
N LEU A 100 -1.68 -4.70 7.63
CA LEU A 100 -2.74 -5.50 7.02
C LEU A 100 -2.25 -6.91 6.65
N THR A 101 -1.10 -6.99 6.00
CA THR A 101 -0.53 -8.26 5.52
C THR A 101 -0.12 -9.20 6.64
N ARG A 102 0.27 -8.67 7.80
CA ARG A 102 0.62 -9.46 8.99
C ARG A 102 -0.55 -9.68 9.97
N GLY A 103 -1.77 -9.28 9.56
CA GLY A 103 -2.97 -9.55 10.34
C GLY A 103 -3.28 -8.58 11.47
N ASP A 104 -2.52 -7.48 11.60
CA ASP A 104 -2.80 -6.42 12.58
C ASP A 104 -3.80 -5.42 12.01
N TYR A 105 -5.04 -5.87 11.89
CA TYR A 105 -6.10 -5.10 11.23
C TYR A 105 -6.50 -3.81 11.95
N PRO A 106 -6.60 -3.77 13.28
CA PRO A 106 -6.93 -2.52 13.98
C PRO A 106 -5.89 -1.43 13.74
N GLU A 107 -4.60 -1.77 13.77
CA GLU A 107 -3.53 -0.82 13.53
C GLU A 107 -3.46 -0.42 12.04
N ALA A 108 -3.71 -1.37 11.13
CA ALA A 108 -3.84 -1.07 9.70
C ALA A 108 -4.95 -0.04 9.46
N GLU A 109 -6.12 -0.25 10.06
CA GLU A 109 -7.26 0.68 9.97
C GLU A 109 -6.90 2.08 10.48
N ARG A 110 -6.19 2.17 11.60
CA ARG A 110 -5.72 3.45 12.16
C ARG A 110 -4.79 4.17 11.19
N LEU A 111 -3.82 3.49 10.61
CA LEU A 111 -2.84 4.08 9.69
C LEU A 111 -3.48 4.50 8.37
N PHE A 112 -4.38 3.72 7.81
CA PHE A 112 -5.11 4.11 6.61
C PHE A 112 -6.01 5.32 6.87
N GLY A 113 -6.67 5.36 8.01
CA GLY A 113 -7.46 6.52 8.42
C GLY A 113 -6.60 7.78 8.54
N GLU A 114 -5.42 7.66 9.11
CA GLU A 114 -4.47 8.77 9.20
C GLU A 114 -3.98 9.24 7.83
N ALA A 115 -3.67 8.29 6.94
CA ALA A 115 -3.29 8.60 5.57
C ALA A 115 -4.38 9.40 4.84
N ILE A 116 -5.64 9.02 5.01
CA ILE A 116 -6.80 9.71 4.41
C ILE A 116 -6.97 11.12 4.99
N ARG A 117 -6.72 11.30 6.29
CA ARG A 117 -6.74 12.64 6.91
C ARG A 117 -5.65 13.55 6.35
N GLN A 118 -4.49 13.00 6.01
CA GLN A 118 -3.39 13.75 5.40
C GLN A 118 -3.63 14.04 3.91
N ASP A 119 -4.26 13.11 3.19
CA ASP A 119 -4.62 13.27 1.79
C ASP A 119 -5.91 12.48 1.48
N ASN A 120 -7.04 13.18 1.46
CA ASN A 120 -8.34 12.57 1.22
C ASN A 120 -8.60 12.20 -0.25
N THR A 121 -7.65 12.46 -1.14
CA THR A 121 -7.71 12.05 -2.56
C THR A 121 -7.01 10.71 -2.82
N LEU A 122 -6.30 10.17 -1.83
CA LEU A 122 -5.54 8.92 -1.98
C LEU A 122 -6.49 7.71 -1.96
N PHE A 123 -7.03 7.35 -3.12
CA PHE A 123 -8.00 6.26 -3.25
C PHE A 123 -7.45 4.92 -2.74
N THR A 124 -6.17 4.65 -2.94
CA THR A 124 -5.54 3.41 -2.45
C THR A 124 -5.68 3.26 -0.94
N ALA A 125 -5.52 4.34 -0.18
CA ALA A 125 -5.71 4.31 1.27
C ALA A 125 -7.18 4.07 1.65
N LYS A 126 -8.13 4.65 0.93
CA LYS A 126 -9.56 4.41 1.14
C LYS A 126 -9.90 2.94 0.89
N ASN A 127 -9.41 2.37 -0.21
CA ASN A 127 -9.63 0.96 -0.55
C ASN A 127 -9.00 0.02 0.49
N ASN A 128 -7.79 0.32 0.93
CA ASN A 128 -7.11 -0.46 1.96
C ASN A 128 -7.82 -0.38 3.32
N LEU A 129 -8.39 0.77 3.66
CA LEU A 129 -9.21 0.92 4.86
C LEU A 129 -10.43 -0.03 4.83
N ILE A 130 -11.09 -0.13 3.69
CA ILE A 130 -12.21 -1.06 3.49
C ILE A 130 -11.74 -2.50 3.68
N MET A 131 -10.58 -2.87 3.13
CA MET A 131 -10.02 -4.20 3.30
C MET A 131 -9.72 -4.53 4.76
N ALA A 132 -9.15 -3.59 5.51
CA ALA A 132 -8.86 -3.76 6.94
C ALA A 132 -10.16 -3.92 7.77
N ARG A 133 -11.19 -3.15 7.48
CA ARG A 133 -12.50 -3.26 8.13
C ARG A 133 -13.18 -4.59 7.80
N ALA A 134 -13.22 -4.96 6.53
CA ALA A 134 -13.82 -6.22 6.10
C ALA A 134 -13.09 -7.45 6.68
N ALA A 135 -11.78 -7.37 6.90
CA ALA A 135 -11.03 -8.41 7.59
C ALA A 135 -11.52 -8.63 9.03
N GLN A 136 -12.09 -7.61 9.64
CA GLN A 136 -12.72 -7.66 10.98
C GLN A 136 -14.22 -7.91 10.90
N ARG A 137 -14.75 -8.24 9.73
CA ARG A 137 -16.18 -8.42 9.43
C ARG A 137 -17.03 -7.16 9.70
N ASP A 138 -16.41 -6.00 9.63
CA ASP A 138 -17.11 -4.72 9.61
C ASP A 138 -17.36 -4.32 8.15
N TYR A 139 -18.62 -4.45 7.74
CA TYR A 139 -19.06 -4.21 6.36
C TYR A 139 -19.83 -2.89 6.25
N THR A 140 -19.41 -1.90 7.01
CA THR A 140 -19.95 -0.53 6.94
C THR A 140 -18.93 0.41 6.32
N LEU A 141 -19.37 1.30 5.43
CA LEU A 141 -18.49 2.32 4.89
C LEU A 141 -18.18 3.37 5.96
N PRO A 142 -16.91 3.74 6.14
CA PRO A 142 -16.56 4.83 7.05
C PRO A 142 -17.04 6.18 6.50
N VAL A 143 -17.22 7.13 7.40
CA VAL A 143 -17.51 8.52 7.02
C VAL A 143 -16.19 9.15 6.58
N MET A 144 -16.08 9.42 5.29
CA MET A 144 -14.91 10.07 4.68
C MET A 144 -15.33 10.72 3.36
N PRO A 145 -14.57 11.72 2.86
CA PRO A 145 -14.82 12.27 1.53
C PRO A 145 -14.71 11.20 0.45
N MET A 146 -15.74 11.05 -0.37
CA MET A 146 -15.71 10.13 -1.51
C MET A 146 -16.72 10.59 -2.57
N GLU A 147 -16.32 10.48 -3.83
CA GLU A 147 -17.22 10.67 -4.95
C GLU A 147 -18.12 9.45 -5.11
N GLN A 148 -19.22 9.61 -5.86
CA GLN A 148 -20.19 8.53 -6.08
C GLN A 148 -19.56 7.30 -6.74
N SER A 149 -18.68 7.49 -7.72
CA SER A 149 -17.94 6.40 -8.37
C SER A 149 -16.97 5.71 -7.42
N GLU A 150 -16.27 6.46 -6.57
CA GLU A 150 -15.40 5.90 -5.53
C GLU A 150 -16.22 5.09 -4.52
N ARG A 151 -17.36 5.61 -4.08
CA ARG A 151 -18.27 4.91 -3.16
C ARG A 151 -18.68 3.55 -3.73
N ALA A 152 -19.06 3.51 -5.01
CA ALA A 152 -19.43 2.26 -5.68
C ALA A 152 -18.26 1.27 -5.72
N GLN A 153 -17.06 1.73 -6.04
CA GLN A 153 -15.87 0.88 -6.05
C GLN A 153 -15.52 0.34 -4.66
N LEU A 154 -15.64 1.17 -3.63
CA LEU A 154 -15.39 0.75 -2.24
C LEU A 154 -16.43 -0.27 -1.75
N LEU A 155 -17.69 -0.11 -2.11
CA LEU A 155 -18.74 -1.09 -1.85
C LEU A 155 -18.44 -2.42 -2.56
N HIS A 156 -17.96 -2.38 -3.79
CA HIS A 156 -17.54 -3.57 -4.53
C HIS A 156 -16.39 -4.30 -3.84
N THR A 157 -15.35 -3.58 -3.42
CA THR A 157 -14.23 -4.15 -2.65
C THR A 157 -14.71 -4.81 -1.36
N MET A 158 -15.59 -4.14 -0.63
CA MET A 158 -16.19 -4.67 0.60
C MET A 158 -17.00 -5.93 0.35
N ALA A 159 -17.78 -5.94 -0.73
CA ALA A 159 -18.58 -7.09 -1.16
C ALA A 159 -17.71 -8.31 -1.45
N LEU A 160 -16.66 -8.15 -2.25
CA LEU A 160 -15.74 -9.25 -2.56
C LEU A 160 -15.05 -9.78 -1.32
N SER A 161 -14.69 -8.90 -0.39
CA SER A 161 -14.10 -9.29 0.89
C SER A 161 -15.07 -10.09 1.76
N ALA A 162 -16.34 -9.69 1.82
CA ALA A 162 -17.39 -10.42 2.54
C ALA A 162 -17.59 -11.82 1.95
N ILE A 163 -17.70 -11.92 0.63
CA ILE A 163 -17.87 -13.18 -0.09
C ILE A 163 -16.70 -14.13 0.19
N LYS A 164 -15.49 -13.63 0.11
CA LYS A 164 -14.27 -14.40 0.39
C LYS A 164 -14.26 -14.96 1.82
N ARG A 165 -14.90 -14.28 2.76
CA ARG A 165 -15.00 -14.71 4.17
C ARG A 165 -16.22 -15.59 4.46
N GLY A 166 -17.01 -15.94 3.44
CA GLY A 166 -18.21 -16.74 3.58
C GLY A 166 -19.47 -15.96 3.90
N ASP A 167 -19.40 -14.62 4.04
CA ASP A 167 -20.56 -13.76 4.29
C ASP A 167 -21.26 -13.40 2.96
N VAL A 168 -21.76 -14.42 2.28
CA VAL A 168 -22.24 -14.34 0.89
C VAL A 168 -23.47 -13.44 0.76
N GLU A 169 -24.41 -13.55 1.67
CA GLU A 169 -25.65 -12.73 1.60
C GLU A 169 -25.33 -11.22 1.83
N THR A 170 -24.44 -10.92 2.77
CA THR A 170 -23.92 -9.56 2.96
C THR A 170 -23.22 -9.08 1.67
N GLY A 171 -22.39 -9.93 1.07
CA GLY A 171 -21.70 -9.63 -0.18
C GLY A 171 -22.66 -9.32 -1.34
N LYS A 172 -23.73 -10.11 -1.51
CA LYS A 172 -24.76 -9.86 -2.51
C LYS A 172 -25.46 -8.50 -2.29
N GLY A 173 -25.81 -8.17 -1.05
CA GLY A 173 -26.40 -6.89 -0.71
C GLY A 173 -25.49 -5.72 -1.06
N LEU A 174 -24.21 -5.84 -0.74
CA LEU A 174 -23.19 -4.82 -1.06
C LEU A 174 -22.96 -4.68 -2.57
N LEU A 175 -23.01 -5.79 -3.32
CA LEU A 175 -22.92 -5.73 -4.80
C LEU A 175 -24.11 -4.99 -5.40
N ARG A 176 -25.32 -5.25 -4.92
CA ARG A 176 -26.52 -4.51 -5.37
C ARG A 176 -26.39 -3.03 -5.07
N GLU A 177 -25.97 -2.68 -3.87
CA GLU A 177 -25.73 -1.29 -3.50
C GLU A 177 -24.66 -0.63 -4.37
N ALA A 178 -23.56 -1.33 -4.68
CA ALA A 178 -22.50 -0.85 -5.57
C ALA A 178 -23.04 -0.55 -6.97
N ILE A 179 -23.87 -1.45 -7.52
CA ILE A 179 -24.51 -1.28 -8.83
C ILE A 179 -25.43 -0.06 -8.84
N ASP A 180 -26.25 0.08 -7.80
CA ASP A 180 -27.20 1.18 -7.68
C ASP A 180 -26.51 2.53 -7.45
N THR A 181 -25.37 2.53 -6.79
CA THR A 181 -24.61 3.74 -6.44
C THR A 181 -23.79 4.26 -7.63
N HIS A 182 -23.27 3.38 -8.47
CA HIS A 182 -22.42 3.78 -9.58
C HIS A 182 -23.19 4.66 -10.58
N PRO A 183 -22.63 5.81 -11.01
CA PRO A 183 -23.30 6.71 -11.94
C PRO A 183 -23.48 6.14 -13.36
N GLN A 184 -22.75 5.08 -13.67
CA GLN A 184 -22.80 4.37 -14.94
C GLN A 184 -22.97 2.86 -14.71
N HIS A 185 -23.04 2.07 -15.78
CA HIS A 185 -23.07 0.62 -15.67
C HIS A 185 -21.79 0.09 -15.03
N PHE A 186 -21.94 -0.68 -13.94
CA PHE A 186 -20.80 -1.23 -13.19
C PHE A 186 -20.63 -2.72 -13.49
N GLU A 187 -20.05 -3.03 -14.64
CA GLU A 187 -19.93 -4.39 -15.18
C GLU A 187 -19.27 -5.36 -14.20
N ALA A 188 -18.20 -4.97 -13.51
CA ALA A 188 -17.50 -5.85 -12.57
C ALA A 188 -18.41 -6.33 -11.43
N ALA A 189 -19.20 -5.42 -10.85
CA ALA A 189 -20.14 -5.75 -9.79
C ALA A 189 -21.32 -6.60 -10.30
N VAL A 190 -21.84 -6.28 -11.48
CA VAL A 190 -22.92 -7.04 -12.14
C VAL A 190 -22.45 -8.47 -12.40
N ARG A 191 -21.25 -8.65 -12.92
CA ARG A 191 -20.68 -9.98 -13.19
C ARG A 191 -20.51 -10.79 -11.92
N SER A 192 -19.99 -10.18 -10.85
CA SER A 192 -19.83 -10.85 -9.56
C SER A 192 -21.16 -11.30 -8.97
N LEU A 193 -22.18 -10.45 -9.05
CA LEU A 193 -23.53 -10.77 -8.56
C LEU A 193 -24.15 -11.93 -9.33
N ARG A 194 -24.08 -11.89 -10.67
CA ARG A 194 -24.59 -12.97 -11.53
C ARG A 194 -23.93 -14.32 -11.24
N ALA A 195 -22.63 -14.33 -11.02
CA ALA A 195 -21.90 -15.55 -10.68
C ALA A 195 -22.42 -16.19 -9.38
N LEU A 196 -22.84 -15.39 -8.41
CA LEU A 196 -23.40 -15.86 -7.15
C LEU A 196 -24.86 -16.32 -7.26
N GLU A 197 -25.64 -15.71 -8.15
CA GLU A 197 -27.06 -16.02 -8.35
C GLU A 197 -27.28 -17.28 -9.23
N ASN A 198 -26.32 -17.59 -10.08
CA ASN A 198 -26.38 -18.72 -11.02
C ASN A 198 -25.64 -19.97 -10.54
N GLY A 199 -25.02 -19.91 -9.38
CA GLY A 199 -24.34 -21.02 -8.72
C GLY A 199 -25.16 -21.53 -7.57
#